data_8cedd653059f11185bce1247b5d90a32
#
_entry.id   8cedd653059f11185bce1247b5d90a32
#
_cell.length_a   1.000
_cell.length_b   1.000
_cell.length_c   1.000
_cell.angle_alpha   90.00
_cell.angle_beta   90.00
_cell.angle_gamma   90.00
#
_symmetry.space_group_name_H-M   'P 1'
#
loop_
_entity.id
_entity.type
_entity.pdbx_description
1 polymer ?
#
loop_
_entity_poly.entity_id
_entity_poly.type
_entity_poly.pdbx_seq_one_letter_code
_entity_poly.pdbx_strand_id
1 'polypeptide(L)'
;MNAKVNGETVKAEIEGGYLKIARKWAKGDKLTVDLPMSLRAVQLPDMSDNYSFMYGPVVLAASLGKHNQLGMYADDSRGGHIAAGEKLPLHEMPLIVGEKDDMLSRITKVEGKPLTFKMTGLAPLKYKELTLVPFSSLHECRYMVYWPLVSEDEWKVRLAKQEADEKARIAVEMFTADKVTCGEQQPENDHFAEVANSRNGNDNNRHWRMAGPEGWFSYVMNPKGQPVQYIRIVCTGREGSEAAILVNGVEAGKLKTMLAGEVETHLIDIPESQKNEGMMTVTIKGSNGKATPRLFEVRLYK
;
A
#
# COMPACT_ATOMS: atom_id res chain seq x y z
N MET A 1 16.92 31.93 -24.23
CA MET A 1 16.51 33.00 -23.29
C MET A 1 16.63 34.31 -24.03
N ASN A 2 15.58 35.10 -24.12
CA ASN A 2 15.57 36.39 -24.80
C ASN A 2 15.22 37.49 -23.81
N ALA A 3 15.94 38.63 -23.88
CA ALA A 3 15.65 39.79 -23.05
C ALA A 3 15.28 40.99 -23.93
N LYS A 4 14.25 41.71 -23.50
CA LYS A 4 13.78 42.95 -24.16
C LYS A 4 13.68 44.04 -23.12
N VAL A 5 14.10 45.24 -23.47
CA VAL A 5 13.89 46.45 -22.68
C VAL A 5 13.01 47.40 -23.48
N ASN A 6 11.86 47.79 -22.92
CA ASN A 6 10.86 48.64 -23.56
C ASN A 6 10.39 48.06 -24.93
N GLY A 7 10.38 46.72 -25.06
CA GLY A 7 9.97 46.01 -26.28
C GLY A 7 11.12 45.73 -27.25
N GLU A 8 12.28 46.38 -27.10
CA GLU A 8 13.45 46.18 -27.95
C GLU A 8 14.36 45.08 -27.42
N THR A 9 14.83 44.16 -28.28
CA THR A 9 15.76 43.09 -27.92
C THR A 9 17.12 43.70 -27.52
N VAL A 10 17.61 43.29 -26.36
CA VAL A 10 18.90 43.72 -25.83
C VAL A 10 19.89 42.58 -25.77
N LYS A 11 21.18 42.90 -25.97
CA LYS A 11 22.24 41.93 -25.80
C LYS A 11 22.32 41.57 -24.29
N ALA A 12 22.20 40.29 -24.00
CA ALA A 12 22.34 39.78 -22.65
C ALA A 12 23.35 38.61 -22.65
N GLU A 13 24.17 38.54 -21.62
CA GLU A 13 25.18 37.50 -21.43
C GLU A 13 24.85 36.67 -20.21
N ILE A 14 25.12 35.36 -20.28
CA ILE A 14 24.91 34.47 -19.10
C ILE A 14 26.27 34.33 -18.43
N GLU A 15 26.37 34.80 -17.18
CA GLU A 15 27.59 34.73 -16.39
C GLU A 15 27.23 34.28 -14.95
N GLY A 16 27.84 33.20 -14.49
CA GLY A 16 27.59 32.66 -13.14
C GLY A 16 26.14 32.27 -12.84
N GLY A 17 25.36 31.91 -13.87
CA GLY A 17 23.93 31.58 -13.73
C GLY A 17 22.99 32.78 -13.78
N TYR A 18 23.51 34.00 -13.97
CA TYR A 18 22.75 35.24 -14.08
C TYR A 18 22.69 35.76 -15.50
N LEU A 19 21.55 36.37 -15.85
CA LEU A 19 21.43 37.13 -17.09
C LEU A 19 21.93 38.55 -16.85
N LYS A 20 23.11 38.87 -17.45
CA LYS A 20 23.77 40.15 -17.31
C LYS A 20 23.40 41.05 -18.49
N ILE A 21 22.83 42.22 -18.20
CA ILE A 21 22.46 43.22 -19.19
C ILE A 21 23.17 44.53 -18.83
N ALA A 22 24.19 44.90 -19.62
CA ALA A 22 24.95 46.09 -19.40
C ALA A 22 24.35 47.27 -20.23
N ARG A 23 23.71 48.22 -19.55
CA ARG A 23 23.14 49.44 -20.18
C ARG A 23 22.93 50.55 -19.14
N LYS A 24 22.68 51.77 -19.62
CA LYS A 24 22.15 52.84 -18.76
C LYS A 24 20.66 52.62 -18.56
N TRP A 25 20.22 52.47 -17.33
CA TRP A 25 18.84 52.31 -16.95
C TRP A 25 18.17 53.64 -16.65
N ALA A 26 16.96 53.83 -17.15
CA ALA A 26 16.12 55.00 -16.83
C ALA A 26 14.94 54.61 -15.94
N LYS A 27 14.44 55.57 -15.16
CA LYS A 27 13.24 55.34 -14.36
C LYS A 27 12.06 55.03 -15.30
N GLY A 28 11.43 53.86 -15.09
CA GLY A 28 10.30 53.41 -15.89
C GLY A 28 10.65 52.40 -16.99
N ASP A 29 11.94 52.07 -17.16
CA ASP A 29 12.35 50.98 -18.08
C ASP A 29 11.69 49.67 -17.67
N LYS A 30 11.10 48.98 -18.66
CA LYS A 30 10.46 47.70 -18.48
C LYS A 30 11.32 46.60 -19.12
N LEU A 31 11.87 45.73 -18.25
CA LEU A 31 12.58 44.54 -18.70
C LEU A 31 11.59 43.38 -18.84
N THR A 32 11.61 42.74 -20.03
CA THR A 32 10.90 41.48 -20.27
C THR A 32 11.93 40.42 -20.60
N VAL A 33 11.84 39.28 -19.88
CA VAL A 33 12.71 38.12 -20.10
C VAL A 33 11.86 36.92 -20.44
N ASP A 34 12.10 36.32 -21.63
CA ASP A 34 11.46 35.09 -22.05
C ASP A 34 12.32 33.90 -21.61
N LEU A 35 11.80 33.11 -20.67
CA LEU A 35 12.41 31.89 -20.20
C LEU A 35 11.77 30.71 -20.92
N PRO A 36 12.48 30.03 -21.84
CA PRO A 36 11.92 28.87 -22.51
C PRO A 36 11.71 27.76 -21.48
N MET A 37 10.49 27.20 -21.47
CA MET A 37 10.12 26.09 -20.62
C MET A 37 10.02 24.84 -21.47
N SER A 38 10.65 23.75 -21.04
CA SER A 38 10.56 22.44 -21.67
C SER A 38 10.14 21.39 -20.66
N LEU A 39 9.46 20.37 -21.15
CA LEU A 39 9.14 19.17 -20.39
C LEU A 39 10.41 18.33 -20.21
N ARG A 40 10.64 17.83 -19.01
CA ARG A 40 11.77 16.95 -18.69
C ARG A 40 11.39 15.94 -17.63
N ALA A 41 11.99 14.75 -17.69
CA ALA A 41 11.96 13.76 -16.64
C ALA A 41 13.22 13.88 -15.77
N VAL A 42 13.04 13.83 -14.46
CA VAL A 42 14.13 13.90 -13.48
C VAL A 42 14.08 12.62 -12.64
N GLN A 43 15.15 11.83 -12.73
CA GLN A 43 15.30 10.61 -11.92
C GLN A 43 15.52 10.98 -10.45
N LEU A 44 15.03 10.15 -9.53
CA LEU A 44 15.30 10.34 -8.11
C LEU A 44 16.80 10.23 -7.80
N PRO A 45 17.30 10.96 -6.79
CA PRO A 45 18.73 10.95 -6.44
C PRO A 45 19.29 9.60 -6.01
N ASP A 46 18.46 8.68 -5.56
CA ASP A 46 18.83 7.31 -5.19
C ASP A 46 19.06 6.39 -6.41
N MET A 47 18.96 6.96 -7.62
CA MET A 47 19.08 6.24 -8.90
C MET A 47 18.07 5.11 -9.10
N SER A 48 17.01 5.06 -8.32
CA SER A 48 15.88 4.16 -8.55
C SER A 48 15.17 4.53 -9.87
N ASP A 49 14.47 3.56 -10.48
CA ASP A 49 13.66 3.80 -11.69
C ASP A 49 12.34 4.51 -11.36
N ASN A 50 12.47 5.59 -10.59
CA ASN A 50 11.39 6.51 -10.28
C ASN A 50 11.73 7.90 -10.82
N TYR A 51 10.78 8.50 -11.52
CA TYR A 51 10.94 9.77 -12.21
C TYR A 51 9.91 10.78 -11.77
N SER A 52 10.30 12.05 -11.74
CA SER A 52 9.41 13.19 -11.59
C SER A 52 9.38 13.98 -12.89
N PHE A 53 8.23 14.52 -13.28
CA PHE A 53 8.09 15.35 -14.48
C PHE A 53 8.06 16.81 -14.11
N MET A 54 8.82 17.60 -14.85
CA MET A 54 8.90 19.05 -14.67
C MET A 54 8.68 19.77 -16.00
N TYR A 55 7.99 20.91 -15.93
CA TYR A 55 7.92 21.86 -17.04
C TYR A 55 8.61 23.15 -16.63
N GLY A 56 9.80 23.39 -17.17
CA GLY A 56 10.70 24.40 -16.61
C GLY A 56 10.97 24.16 -15.12
N PRO A 57 10.73 25.12 -14.22
CA PRO A 57 10.89 24.95 -12.78
C PRO A 57 9.68 24.31 -12.07
N VAL A 58 8.58 24.07 -12.80
CA VAL A 58 7.32 23.62 -12.22
C VAL A 58 7.28 22.10 -12.17
N VAL A 59 7.11 21.54 -10.97
CA VAL A 59 6.85 20.11 -10.76
C VAL A 59 5.43 19.78 -11.15
N LEU A 60 5.25 18.75 -11.97
CA LEU A 60 3.95 18.27 -12.43
C LEU A 60 3.52 17.05 -11.63
N ALA A 61 2.25 17.01 -11.26
CA ALA A 61 1.65 15.91 -10.53
C ALA A 61 0.24 15.59 -11.03
N ALA A 62 -0.22 14.37 -10.78
CA ALA A 62 -1.60 13.95 -11.09
C ALA A 62 -2.41 13.73 -9.82
N SER A 63 -3.68 14.13 -9.82
CA SER A 63 -4.62 13.72 -8.81
C SER A 63 -5.07 12.28 -9.05
N LEU A 64 -5.11 11.47 -8.01
CA LEU A 64 -5.66 10.11 -7.99
C LEU A 64 -7.03 10.02 -7.32
N GLY A 65 -7.69 11.16 -7.16
CA GLY A 65 -9.03 11.24 -6.57
C GLY A 65 -9.04 11.60 -5.09
N LYS A 66 -10.24 11.58 -4.51
CA LYS A 66 -10.52 12.00 -3.13
C LYS A 66 -11.09 10.89 -2.25
N HIS A 67 -11.00 9.63 -2.66
CA HIS A 67 -11.54 8.50 -1.90
C HIS A 67 -10.67 8.17 -0.68
N ASN A 68 -11.30 7.63 0.35
CA ASN A 68 -10.64 7.19 1.59
C ASN A 68 -9.70 8.24 2.20
N GLN A 69 -10.18 9.48 2.31
CA GLN A 69 -9.40 10.58 2.87
C GLN A 69 -9.79 10.94 4.31
N LEU A 70 -10.68 10.17 4.94
CA LEU A 70 -11.05 10.38 6.34
C LEU A 70 -9.80 10.34 7.23
N GLY A 71 -9.61 11.36 8.06
CA GLY A 71 -8.41 11.50 8.90
C GLY A 71 -7.14 11.95 8.17
N MET A 72 -7.21 12.28 6.89
CA MET A 72 -6.06 12.77 6.10
C MET A 72 -5.98 14.30 5.99
N TYR A 73 -6.96 15.00 6.49
CA TYR A 73 -6.96 16.46 6.49
C TYR A 73 -6.17 17.00 7.68
N ALA A 74 -5.35 18.01 7.44
CA ALA A 74 -4.77 18.82 8.51
C ALA A 74 -5.88 19.66 9.16
N ASP A 75 -5.86 19.77 10.48
CA ASP A 75 -6.71 20.67 11.25
C ASP A 75 -5.84 21.59 12.12
N ASP A 76 -6.46 22.46 12.88
CA ASP A 76 -5.78 23.41 13.76
C ASP A 76 -5.21 22.76 15.05
N SER A 77 -5.42 21.47 15.23
CA SER A 77 -4.88 20.74 16.39
C SER A 77 -3.38 20.49 16.23
N ARG A 78 -2.68 20.29 17.36
CA ARG A 78 -1.24 20.01 17.36
C ARG A 78 -0.86 18.74 16.58
N GLY A 79 -1.75 17.76 16.48
CA GLY A 79 -1.59 16.52 15.71
C GLY A 79 -2.17 16.56 14.29
N GLY A 80 -2.94 17.60 13.95
CA GLY A 80 -3.72 17.69 12.72
C GLY A 80 -2.92 17.86 11.43
N HIS A 81 -1.60 18.12 11.54
CA HIS A 81 -0.75 18.18 10.35
C HIS A 81 -0.23 16.80 9.90
N ILE A 82 -0.56 15.74 10.62
CA ILE A 82 -0.14 14.38 10.28
C ILE A 82 -1.32 13.65 9.65
N ALA A 83 -1.25 13.46 8.34
CA ALA A 83 -2.22 12.64 7.64
C ALA A 83 -2.15 11.19 8.13
N ALA A 84 -3.25 10.68 8.66
CA ALA A 84 -3.34 9.33 9.27
C ALA A 84 -4.32 8.40 8.55
N GLY A 85 -4.68 8.70 7.30
CA GLY A 85 -5.60 7.88 6.51
C GLY A 85 -4.97 6.61 5.95
N GLU A 86 -5.81 5.73 5.40
CA GLU A 86 -5.41 4.49 4.76
C GLU A 86 -4.39 4.73 3.63
N LYS A 87 -3.32 3.96 3.63
CA LYS A 87 -2.34 3.98 2.53
C LYS A 87 -2.78 3.00 1.45
N LEU A 88 -2.82 3.48 0.21
CA LEU A 88 -3.06 2.59 -0.92
C LEU A 88 -1.80 1.74 -1.19
N PRO A 89 -1.98 0.45 -1.55
CA PRO A 89 -0.87 -0.42 -1.89
C PRO A 89 -0.07 0.10 -3.08
N LEU A 90 1.26 0.04 -3.02
CA LEU A 90 2.13 0.51 -4.10
C LEU A 90 1.90 -0.21 -5.43
N HIS A 91 1.51 -1.49 -5.38
CA HIS A 91 1.22 -2.26 -6.60
C HIS A 91 -0.06 -1.83 -7.32
N GLU A 92 -0.92 -1.05 -6.64
CA GLU A 92 -2.13 -0.47 -7.24
C GLU A 92 -1.93 0.94 -7.80
N MET A 93 -0.75 1.51 -7.61
CA MET A 93 -0.44 2.87 -8.05
C MET A 93 -0.14 2.92 -9.55
N PRO A 94 -0.38 4.07 -10.22
CA PRO A 94 -0.02 4.22 -11.62
C PRO A 94 1.49 4.12 -11.82
N LEU A 95 1.91 3.46 -12.89
CA LEU A 95 3.29 3.32 -13.30
C LEU A 95 3.43 3.39 -14.82
N ILE A 96 4.65 3.64 -15.28
CA ILE A 96 5.00 3.68 -16.70
C ILE A 96 5.58 2.32 -17.08
N VAL A 97 5.04 1.71 -18.15
CA VAL A 97 5.60 0.49 -18.72
C VAL A 97 6.30 0.85 -20.03
N GLY A 98 7.58 0.53 -20.15
CA GLY A 98 8.37 0.76 -21.37
C GLY A 98 9.76 1.29 -21.07
N GLU A 99 10.31 2.05 -22.01
CA GLU A 99 11.68 2.54 -21.97
C GLU A 99 11.75 4.01 -21.51
N LYS A 100 12.89 4.38 -20.94
CA LYS A 100 13.14 5.73 -20.43
C LYS A 100 12.96 6.81 -21.50
N ASP A 101 13.41 6.54 -22.72
CA ASP A 101 13.41 7.51 -23.82
C ASP A 101 11.99 7.82 -24.31
N ASP A 102 11.04 6.92 -24.09
CA ASP A 102 9.64 7.07 -24.49
C ASP A 102 8.77 7.83 -23.48
N MET A 103 9.25 8.04 -22.26
CA MET A 103 8.43 8.63 -21.19
C MET A 103 7.84 9.99 -21.54
N LEU A 104 8.65 10.86 -22.14
CA LEU A 104 8.21 12.23 -22.46
C LEU A 104 7.23 12.26 -23.64
N SER A 105 7.31 11.30 -24.58
CA SER A 105 6.39 11.19 -25.71
C SER A 105 4.94 10.91 -25.27
N ARG A 106 4.76 10.35 -24.07
CA ARG A 106 3.46 10.03 -23.48
C ARG A 106 2.78 11.24 -22.87
N ILE A 107 3.46 12.37 -22.77
CA ILE A 107 2.98 13.59 -22.12
C ILE A 107 2.74 14.66 -23.15
N THR A 108 1.49 15.07 -23.35
CA THR A 108 1.08 16.09 -24.30
C THR A 108 0.46 17.29 -23.58
N LYS A 109 0.77 18.50 -24.04
CA LYS A 109 0.19 19.72 -23.50
C LYS A 109 -1.28 19.81 -23.90
N VAL A 110 -2.15 20.18 -22.96
CA VAL A 110 -3.56 20.40 -23.22
C VAL A 110 -3.73 21.81 -23.77
N GLU A 111 -4.27 21.93 -24.98
CA GLU A 111 -4.52 23.21 -25.63
C GLU A 111 -5.50 24.07 -24.83
N GLY A 112 -5.24 25.36 -24.74
CA GLY A 112 -6.10 26.32 -24.02
C GLY A 112 -6.01 26.24 -22.49
N LYS A 113 -5.28 25.27 -21.92
CA LYS A 113 -5.09 25.15 -20.47
C LYS A 113 -3.64 25.37 -20.10
N PRO A 114 -3.31 26.46 -19.39
CA PRO A 114 -1.92 26.72 -18.97
C PRO A 114 -1.43 25.64 -18.02
N LEU A 115 -0.17 25.22 -18.17
CA LEU A 115 0.52 24.25 -17.31
C LEU A 115 -0.24 22.93 -17.08
N THR A 116 -1.11 22.56 -18.03
CA THR A 116 -1.89 21.32 -17.96
C THR A 116 -1.42 20.38 -19.07
N PHE A 117 -1.18 19.13 -18.70
CA PHE A 117 -0.72 18.10 -19.60
C PHE A 117 -1.56 16.83 -19.42
N LYS A 118 -1.58 16.02 -20.44
CA LYS A 118 -2.22 14.72 -20.48
C LYS A 118 -1.11 13.66 -20.58
N MET A 119 -1.12 12.71 -19.68
CA MET A 119 -0.21 11.56 -19.67
C MET A 119 -0.99 10.30 -19.99
N THR A 120 -0.50 9.50 -20.95
CA THR A 120 -1.16 8.29 -21.44
C THR A 120 -0.25 7.08 -21.34
N GLY A 121 -0.80 5.88 -21.57
CA GLY A 121 -0.02 4.64 -21.58
C GLY A 121 0.47 4.20 -20.21
N LEU A 122 -0.29 4.49 -19.17
CA LEU A 122 -0.01 4.06 -17.81
C LEU A 122 -0.65 2.70 -17.51
N ALA A 123 -0.07 1.98 -16.58
CA ALA A 123 -0.61 0.77 -15.98
C ALA A 123 -0.89 0.97 -14.48
N PRO A 124 -1.81 0.23 -13.85
CA PRO A 124 -2.83 -0.61 -14.48
C PRO A 124 -3.86 0.18 -15.29
N LEU A 125 -4.68 -0.50 -16.10
CA LEU A 125 -5.63 0.13 -17.05
C LEU A 125 -6.59 1.15 -16.43
N LYS A 126 -6.89 1.07 -15.13
CA LYS A 126 -7.70 2.09 -14.44
C LYS A 126 -7.07 3.50 -14.50
N TYR A 127 -5.77 3.58 -14.75
CA TYR A 127 -5.00 4.84 -14.88
C TYR A 127 -4.49 5.09 -16.29
N LYS A 128 -5.05 4.45 -17.33
CA LYS A 128 -4.57 4.54 -18.71
C LYS A 128 -4.26 5.97 -19.18
N GLU A 129 -4.90 6.95 -18.56
CA GLU A 129 -4.75 8.38 -18.84
C GLU A 129 -4.93 9.18 -17.55
N LEU A 130 -4.02 10.10 -17.28
CA LEU A 130 -4.09 11.04 -16.17
C LEU A 130 -3.78 12.46 -16.62
N THR A 131 -4.34 13.43 -15.92
CA THR A 131 -4.04 14.86 -16.14
C THR A 131 -2.94 15.28 -15.17
N LEU A 132 -1.86 15.84 -15.71
CA LEU A 132 -0.78 16.45 -14.94
C LEU A 132 -1.01 17.96 -14.84
N VAL A 133 -0.88 18.47 -13.63
CA VAL A 133 -0.98 19.91 -13.31
C VAL A 133 0.16 20.30 -12.39
N PRO A 134 0.43 21.61 -12.16
CA PRO A 134 1.39 22.01 -11.13
C PRO A 134 1.10 21.37 -9.79
N PHE A 135 2.08 20.75 -9.16
CA PHE A 135 1.91 20.11 -7.86
C PHE A 135 1.33 21.09 -6.82
N SER A 136 1.74 22.35 -6.86
CA SER A 136 1.23 23.41 -5.99
C SER A 136 -0.27 23.71 -6.13
N SER A 137 -0.93 23.22 -7.19
CA SER A 137 -2.37 23.38 -7.40
C SER A 137 -3.20 22.21 -6.91
N LEU A 138 -2.58 21.13 -6.43
CA LEU A 138 -3.28 19.96 -5.92
C LEU A 138 -3.52 20.10 -4.42
N HIS A 139 -4.79 20.11 -4.03
CA HIS A 139 -5.22 20.19 -2.64
C HIS A 139 -6.27 19.11 -2.35
N GLU A 140 -6.27 18.60 -1.13
CA GLU A 140 -7.27 17.66 -0.61
C GLU A 140 -7.54 16.49 -1.57
N CYS A 141 -6.48 15.91 -2.10
CA CYS A 141 -6.54 14.75 -2.97
C CYS A 141 -5.34 13.81 -2.77
N ARG A 142 -5.52 12.55 -3.10
CA ARG A 142 -4.40 11.65 -3.33
C ARG A 142 -3.71 12.09 -4.62
N TYR A 143 -2.38 12.05 -4.64
CA TYR A 143 -1.62 12.54 -5.79
C TYR A 143 -0.42 11.66 -6.10
N MET A 144 0.07 11.76 -7.31
CA MET A 144 1.28 11.11 -7.80
C MET A 144 2.25 12.14 -8.32
N VAL A 145 3.47 12.14 -7.77
CA VAL A 145 4.59 13.02 -8.18
C VAL A 145 5.75 12.20 -8.73
N TYR A 146 5.96 11.01 -8.17
CA TYR A 146 7.02 10.08 -8.57
C TYR A 146 6.41 8.92 -9.33
N TRP A 147 6.96 8.64 -10.50
CA TRP A 147 6.42 7.69 -11.46
C TRP A 147 7.40 6.53 -11.62
N PRO A 148 7.06 5.34 -11.13
CA PRO A 148 7.87 4.14 -11.38
C PRO A 148 7.90 3.84 -12.88
N LEU A 149 9.09 3.55 -13.39
CA LEU A 149 9.30 3.01 -14.71
C LEU A 149 9.63 1.53 -14.57
N VAL A 150 8.94 0.69 -15.31
CA VAL A 150 9.21 -0.74 -15.36
C VAL A 150 9.27 -1.19 -16.82
N SER A 151 10.11 -2.17 -17.13
CA SER A 151 10.12 -2.79 -18.44
C SER A 151 8.84 -3.59 -18.71
N GLU A 152 8.54 -3.87 -19.96
CA GLU A 152 7.39 -4.72 -20.32
C GLU A 152 7.48 -6.11 -19.69
N ASP A 153 8.67 -6.68 -19.60
CA ASP A 153 8.85 -8.02 -19.03
C ASP A 153 8.68 -8.00 -17.50
N GLU A 154 9.19 -7.01 -16.82
CA GLU A 154 8.89 -6.82 -15.38
C GLU A 154 7.41 -6.62 -15.12
N TRP A 155 6.72 -5.85 -15.98
CA TRP A 155 5.29 -5.65 -15.86
C TRP A 155 4.51 -6.96 -16.04
N LYS A 156 4.86 -7.79 -17.04
CA LYS A 156 4.26 -9.12 -17.24
C LYS A 156 4.44 -10.01 -16.01
N VAL A 157 5.64 -10.02 -15.41
CA VAL A 157 5.92 -10.79 -14.19
C VAL A 157 5.09 -10.27 -13.01
N ARG A 158 5.01 -8.94 -12.82
CA ARG A 158 4.18 -8.34 -11.78
C ARG A 158 2.70 -8.67 -11.94
N LEU A 159 2.20 -8.58 -13.17
CA LEU A 159 0.80 -8.89 -13.49
C LEU A 159 0.49 -10.37 -13.22
N ALA A 160 1.34 -11.28 -13.70
CA ALA A 160 1.18 -12.71 -13.47
C ALA A 160 1.20 -13.06 -11.96
N LYS A 161 2.10 -12.42 -11.20
CA LYS A 161 2.12 -12.58 -9.75
C LYS A 161 0.84 -12.08 -9.10
N GLN A 162 0.37 -10.89 -9.47
CA GLN A 162 -0.86 -10.31 -8.93
C GLN A 162 -2.08 -11.19 -9.23
N GLU A 163 -2.17 -11.73 -10.45
CA GLU A 163 -3.24 -12.68 -10.82
C GLU A 163 -3.16 -13.98 -10.02
N ALA A 164 -1.95 -14.50 -9.78
CA ALA A 164 -1.75 -15.69 -8.97
C ALA A 164 -2.13 -15.44 -7.50
N ASP A 165 -1.71 -14.33 -6.92
CA ASP A 165 -2.03 -13.92 -5.56
C ASP A 165 -3.56 -13.73 -5.38
N GLU A 166 -4.23 -13.11 -6.34
CA GLU A 166 -5.68 -12.92 -6.32
C GLU A 166 -6.43 -14.25 -6.45
N LYS A 167 -5.99 -15.14 -7.36
CA LYS A 167 -6.55 -16.50 -7.47
C LYS A 167 -6.38 -17.28 -6.18
N ALA A 168 -5.20 -17.18 -5.55
CA ALA A 168 -4.94 -17.83 -4.27
C ALA A 168 -5.84 -17.26 -3.16
N ARG A 169 -6.03 -15.95 -3.10
CA ARG A 169 -6.95 -15.28 -2.16
C ARG A 169 -8.39 -15.74 -2.35
N ILE A 170 -8.87 -15.75 -3.58
CA ILE A 170 -10.22 -16.23 -3.91
C ILE A 170 -10.39 -17.71 -3.51
N ALA A 171 -9.41 -18.54 -3.79
CA ALA A 171 -9.43 -19.95 -3.40
C ALA A 171 -9.54 -20.11 -1.88
N VAL A 172 -8.73 -19.36 -1.11
CA VAL A 172 -8.83 -19.38 0.35
C VAL A 172 -10.23 -18.99 0.84
N GLU A 173 -10.84 -17.94 0.28
CA GLU A 173 -12.19 -17.52 0.67
C GLU A 173 -13.25 -18.57 0.27
N MET A 174 -13.15 -19.20 -0.89
CA MET A 174 -14.08 -20.25 -1.35
C MET A 174 -14.05 -21.49 -0.46
N PHE A 175 -12.87 -21.85 0.06
CA PHE A 175 -12.72 -22.99 0.96
C PHE A 175 -12.96 -22.63 2.42
N THR A 176 -13.18 -21.37 2.76
CA THR A 176 -13.47 -20.91 4.13
C THR A 176 -14.96 -21.06 4.43
N ALA A 177 -15.28 -21.78 5.48
CA ALA A 177 -16.64 -21.84 6.02
C ALA A 177 -16.89 -20.74 7.06
N ASP A 178 -15.88 -20.45 7.90
CA ASP A 178 -15.93 -19.42 8.92
C ASP A 178 -14.53 -18.88 9.20
N LYS A 179 -14.43 -17.62 9.70
CA LYS A 179 -13.16 -16.91 9.88
C LYS A 179 -13.19 -15.98 11.08
N VAL A 180 -12.12 -15.99 11.87
CA VAL A 180 -11.83 -15.00 12.92
C VAL A 180 -10.53 -14.27 12.60
N THR A 181 -10.56 -12.93 12.62
CA THR A 181 -9.34 -12.10 12.67
C THR A 181 -8.95 -11.94 14.13
N CYS A 182 -7.81 -12.52 14.49
CA CYS A 182 -7.37 -12.55 15.88
C CYS A 182 -6.92 -11.17 16.36
N GLY A 183 -7.36 -10.77 17.54
CA GLY A 183 -7.01 -9.48 18.14
C GLY A 183 -7.87 -8.30 17.71
N GLU A 184 -8.81 -8.49 16.79
CA GLU A 184 -9.83 -7.50 16.45
C GLU A 184 -11.06 -7.70 17.33
N GLN A 185 -11.52 -6.62 17.96
CA GLN A 185 -12.58 -6.69 18.95
C GLN A 185 -13.89 -7.29 18.39
N GLN A 186 -14.37 -6.80 17.25
CA GLN A 186 -15.65 -7.22 16.70
C GLN A 186 -15.63 -8.69 16.22
N PRO A 187 -14.66 -9.14 15.38
CA PRO A 187 -14.57 -10.54 14.99
C PRO A 187 -14.45 -11.51 16.18
N GLU A 188 -13.69 -11.14 17.21
CA GLU A 188 -13.54 -11.98 18.41
C GLU A 188 -14.83 -12.05 19.25
N ASN A 189 -15.54 -10.92 19.39
CA ASN A 189 -16.84 -10.90 20.10
C ASN A 189 -17.89 -11.71 19.34
N ASP A 190 -17.94 -11.63 18.02
CA ASP A 190 -18.89 -12.39 17.19
C ASP A 190 -18.66 -13.91 17.29
N HIS A 191 -17.44 -14.32 17.67
CA HIS A 191 -17.05 -15.70 17.87
C HIS A 191 -16.90 -16.07 19.35
N PHE A 192 -17.51 -15.32 20.25
CA PHE A 192 -17.52 -15.59 21.69
C PHE A 192 -16.14 -15.91 22.25
N ALA A 193 -15.16 -15.05 21.95
CA ALA A 193 -13.78 -15.26 22.36
C ALA A 193 -13.66 -15.33 23.89
N GLU A 194 -13.07 -16.42 24.38
CA GLU A 194 -12.66 -16.59 25.77
C GLU A 194 -11.13 -16.61 25.84
N VAL A 195 -10.57 -16.02 26.90
CA VAL A 195 -9.12 -15.84 27.02
C VAL A 195 -8.63 -16.03 28.44
N ALA A 196 -7.46 -16.64 28.61
CA ALA A 196 -6.73 -16.69 29.87
C ALA A 196 -5.23 -16.51 29.60
N ASN A 197 -4.58 -15.60 30.34
CA ASN A 197 -3.17 -15.25 30.15
C ASN A 197 -2.85 -14.99 28.68
N SER A 198 -3.66 -14.15 28.03
CA SER A 198 -3.59 -13.83 26.61
C SER A 198 -3.48 -12.32 26.42
N ARG A 199 -2.88 -11.90 25.32
CA ARG A 199 -2.79 -10.49 24.91
C ARG A 199 -2.95 -10.37 23.41
N ASN A 200 -3.44 -9.22 22.98
CA ASN A 200 -3.53 -8.84 21.59
C ASN A 200 -2.64 -7.64 21.29
N GLY A 201 -2.48 -7.32 20.02
CA GLY A 201 -1.76 -6.15 19.55
C GLY A 201 -1.95 -5.94 18.06
N ASN A 202 -1.24 -4.97 17.53
CA ASN A 202 -1.27 -4.61 16.12
C ASN A 202 0.17 -4.32 15.65
N ASP A 203 0.58 -5.00 14.60
CA ASP A 203 1.87 -4.79 13.94
C ASP A 203 1.58 -4.40 12.48
N ASN A 204 1.91 -3.17 12.09
CA ASN A 204 1.73 -2.66 10.73
C ASN A 204 0.29 -2.84 10.17
N ASN A 205 -0.72 -2.45 10.93
CA ASN A 205 -2.14 -2.61 10.61
C ASN A 205 -2.63 -4.07 10.53
N ARG A 206 -1.89 -5.00 11.09
CA ARG A 206 -2.30 -6.39 11.20
C ARG A 206 -2.48 -6.76 12.66
N HIS A 207 -3.72 -7.02 13.05
CA HIS A 207 -4.07 -7.43 14.40
C HIS A 207 -3.61 -8.87 14.68
N TRP A 208 -3.25 -9.13 15.91
CA TRP A 208 -2.85 -10.46 16.37
C TRP A 208 -3.27 -10.73 17.81
N ARG A 209 -3.40 -12.00 18.13
CA ARG A 209 -3.53 -12.50 19.51
C ARG A 209 -2.48 -13.56 19.79
N MET A 210 -2.00 -13.60 21.04
CA MET A 210 -1.14 -14.64 21.56
C MET A 210 -1.47 -14.95 23.03
N ALA A 211 -1.18 -16.17 23.47
CA ALA A 211 -1.24 -16.55 24.87
C ALA A 211 0.16 -16.80 25.42
N GLY A 212 0.33 -16.52 26.73
CA GLY A 212 1.56 -16.83 27.46
C GLY A 212 1.72 -18.35 27.68
N PRO A 213 2.82 -18.78 28.35
CA PRO A 213 2.94 -20.13 28.83
C PRO A 213 1.71 -20.53 29.66
N GLU A 214 1.14 -21.73 29.42
CA GLU A 214 -0.11 -22.22 30.03
C GLU A 214 -1.36 -21.33 29.78
N GLY A 215 -1.21 -20.23 29.05
CA GLY A 215 -2.32 -19.38 28.59
C GLY A 215 -3.03 -19.98 27.39
N TRP A 216 -4.24 -19.49 27.14
CA TRP A 216 -5.05 -19.93 26.00
C TRP A 216 -6.04 -18.85 25.57
N PHE A 217 -6.59 -19.05 24.39
CA PHE A 217 -7.77 -18.35 23.90
C PHE A 217 -8.56 -19.28 22.99
N SER A 218 -9.87 -19.05 22.89
CA SER A 218 -10.75 -19.88 22.08
C SER A 218 -11.78 -19.05 21.33
N TYR A 219 -12.30 -19.64 20.26
CA TYR A 219 -13.34 -19.08 19.41
C TYR A 219 -14.41 -20.13 19.16
N VAL A 220 -15.69 -19.75 19.24
CA VAL A 220 -16.82 -20.59 18.80
C VAL A 220 -17.02 -20.31 17.30
N MET A 221 -16.69 -21.28 16.48
CA MET A 221 -16.74 -21.17 15.03
C MET A 221 -17.90 -21.97 14.44
N ASN A 222 -18.52 -21.45 13.37
CA ASN A 222 -19.70 -22.02 12.75
C ASN A 222 -19.40 -22.51 11.32
N PRO A 223 -19.37 -23.80 11.01
CA PRO A 223 -19.19 -24.31 9.66
C PRO A 223 -20.37 -24.04 8.72
N LYS A 224 -21.49 -23.50 9.22
CA LYS A 224 -22.69 -23.16 8.44
C LYS A 224 -23.25 -24.30 7.60
N GLY A 225 -23.27 -25.52 8.19
CA GLY A 225 -23.72 -26.72 7.50
C GLY A 225 -22.80 -27.24 6.40
N GLN A 226 -21.55 -26.76 6.35
CA GLN A 226 -20.58 -27.16 5.35
C GLN A 226 -19.59 -28.17 5.94
N PRO A 227 -19.16 -29.19 5.16
CA PRO A 227 -18.13 -30.10 5.63
C PRO A 227 -16.80 -29.35 5.74
N VAL A 228 -16.20 -29.40 6.94
CA VAL A 228 -14.89 -28.81 7.21
C VAL A 228 -13.91 -29.90 7.57
N GLN A 229 -12.68 -29.78 7.08
CA GLN A 229 -11.62 -30.78 7.26
C GLN A 229 -10.46 -30.25 8.09
N TYR A 230 -10.18 -28.94 7.95
CA TYR A 230 -8.99 -28.34 8.55
C TYR A 230 -9.33 -27.09 9.34
N ILE A 231 -8.46 -26.80 10.31
CA ILE A 231 -8.29 -25.47 10.87
C ILE A 231 -7.09 -24.84 10.16
N ARG A 232 -7.32 -23.78 9.39
CA ARG A 232 -6.27 -23.01 8.76
C ARG A 232 -5.88 -21.86 9.68
N ILE A 233 -4.61 -21.80 10.06
CA ILE A 233 -4.08 -20.78 10.97
C ILE A 233 -3.00 -19.99 10.24
N VAL A 234 -3.09 -18.66 10.30
CA VAL A 234 -2.04 -17.75 9.85
C VAL A 234 -1.41 -17.09 11.07
N CYS A 235 -0.11 -17.24 11.22
CA CYS A 235 0.61 -16.74 12.38
C CYS A 235 2.01 -16.23 11.98
N THR A 236 2.66 -15.52 12.90
CA THR A 236 4.08 -15.24 12.77
C THR A 236 4.86 -15.96 13.85
N GLY A 237 5.94 -16.61 13.43
CA GLY A 237 6.83 -17.32 14.32
C GLY A 237 7.51 -16.40 15.31
N ARG A 238 7.71 -16.95 16.50
CA ARG A 238 8.65 -16.41 17.49
C ARG A 238 9.50 -17.57 17.96
N GLU A 239 10.78 -17.36 18.05
CA GLU A 239 11.69 -18.39 18.55
C GLU A 239 11.18 -18.98 19.88
N GLY A 240 11.06 -20.31 19.92
CA GLY A 240 10.59 -21.02 21.08
C GLY A 240 9.07 -20.99 21.33
N SER A 241 8.25 -20.48 20.40
CA SER A 241 6.78 -20.56 20.56
C SER A 241 6.24 -21.92 20.11
N GLU A 242 5.23 -22.42 20.84
CA GLU A 242 4.54 -23.67 20.54
C GLU A 242 3.09 -23.60 21.07
N ALA A 243 2.15 -24.11 20.28
CA ALA A 243 0.75 -24.17 20.71
C ALA A 243 0.15 -25.55 20.45
N ALA A 244 -0.70 -26.01 21.38
CA ALA A 244 -1.66 -27.07 21.14
C ALA A 244 -2.95 -26.47 20.56
N ILE A 245 -3.49 -27.10 19.55
CA ILE A 245 -4.77 -26.74 18.92
C ILE A 245 -5.79 -27.80 19.30
N LEU A 246 -6.90 -27.36 19.91
CA LEU A 246 -7.96 -28.27 20.35
C LEU A 246 -9.26 -27.89 19.64
N VAL A 247 -10.07 -28.91 19.33
CA VAL A 247 -11.43 -28.78 18.82
C VAL A 247 -12.36 -29.43 19.82
N ASN A 248 -13.28 -28.66 20.38
CA ASN A 248 -14.20 -29.12 21.46
C ASN A 248 -13.47 -29.85 22.61
N GLY A 249 -12.26 -29.38 22.96
CA GLY A 249 -11.42 -29.95 23.98
C GLY A 249 -10.57 -31.16 23.56
N VAL A 250 -10.74 -31.68 22.35
CA VAL A 250 -9.92 -32.77 21.78
C VAL A 250 -8.71 -32.18 21.04
N GLU A 251 -7.49 -32.62 21.38
CA GLU A 251 -6.28 -32.16 20.69
C GLU A 251 -6.32 -32.57 19.22
N ALA A 252 -6.32 -31.58 18.33
CA ALA A 252 -6.27 -31.73 16.88
C ALA A 252 -4.82 -31.77 16.36
N GLY A 253 -3.92 -31.05 17.00
CA GLY A 253 -2.53 -30.98 16.59
C GLY A 253 -1.74 -29.95 17.35
N LYS A 254 -0.46 -29.80 16.93
CA LYS A 254 0.48 -28.82 17.50
C LYS A 254 0.99 -27.89 16.44
N LEU A 255 1.07 -26.64 16.80
CA LEU A 255 1.62 -25.58 15.96
C LEU A 255 3.02 -25.25 16.50
N LYS A 256 4.02 -25.49 15.68
CA LYS A 256 5.40 -25.09 15.92
C LYS A 256 5.83 -24.18 14.79
N THR A 257 6.31 -23.01 15.13
CA THR A 257 6.79 -22.06 14.13
C THR A 257 8.28 -22.28 13.89
N MET A 258 8.68 -22.23 12.63
CA MET A 258 10.03 -22.58 12.19
C MET A 258 10.94 -21.36 12.18
N LEU A 259 10.45 -20.20 11.74
CA LEU A 259 11.28 -19.01 11.54
C LEU A 259 10.70 -17.81 12.30
N ALA A 260 11.54 -17.16 13.09
CA ALA A 260 11.13 -15.96 13.81
C ALA A 260 10.89 -14.80 12.86
N GLY A 261 9.71 -14.18 12.98
CA GLY A 261 9.32 -12.99 12.20
C GLY A 261 8.68 -13.28 10.84
N GLU A 262 8.73 -14.50 10.33
CA GLU A 262 8.04 -14.87 9.10
C GLU A 262 6.57 -15.19 9.33
N VAL A 263 5.76 -14.92 8.32
CA VAL A 263 4.33 -15.27 8.32
C VAL A 263 4.18 -16.67 7.76
N GLU A 264 3.65 -17.57 8.58
CA GLU A 264 3.43 -18.96 8.25
C GLU A 264 1.93 -19.27 8.18
N THR A 265 1.56 -20.21 7.31
CA THR A 265 0.21 -20.78 7.24
C THR A 265 0.27 -22.25 7.56
N HIS A 266 -0.57 -22.70 8.49
CA HIS A 266 -0.66 -24.07 8.91
C HIS A 266 -2.08 -24.61 8.68
N LEU A 267 -2.18 -25.85 8.24
CA LEU A 267 -3.41 -26.63 8.16
C LEU A 267 -3.33 -27.72 9.23
N ILE A 268 -4.29 -27.72 10.13
CA ILE A 268 -4.42 -28.70 11.20
C ILE A 268 -5.68 -29.53 10.92
N ASP A 269 -5.54 -30.84 10.82
CA ASP A 269 -6.69 -31.73 10.61
C ASP A 269 -7.66 -31.65 11.78
N ILE A 270 -8.95 -31.50 11.50
CA ILE A 270 -9.99 -31.63 12.51
C ILE A 270 -10.15 -33.13 12.84
N PRO A 271 -10.06 -33.54 14.11
CA PRO A 271 -10.26 -34.95 14.49
C PRO A 271 -11.58 -35.48 13.95
N GLU A 272 -11.60 -36.70 13.43
CA GLU A 272 -12.77 -37.29 12.78
C GLU A 272 -13.99 -37.30 13.71
N SER A 273 -13.78 -37.52 15.01
CA SER A 273 -14.82 -37.46 16.03
C SER A 273 -15.43 -36.07 16.23
N GLN A 274 -14.80 -35.01 15.73
CA GLN A 274 -15.21 -33.61 15.86
C GLN A 274 -15.69 -33.00 14.54
N LYS A 275 -15.59 -33.74 13.43
CA LYS A 275 -16.11 -33.32 12.12
C LYS A 275 -17.63 -33.42 12.13
N ASN A 276 -18.30 -32.33 12.39
CA ASN A 276 -19.76 -32.23 12.38
C ASN A 276 -20.17 -30.89 11.72
N GLU A 277 -21.45 -30.75 11.43
CA GLU A 277 -22.01 -29.55 10.82
C GLU A 277 -22.37 -28.45 11.85
N GLY A 278 -22.20 -28.76 13.12
CA GLY A 278 -22.52 -27.88 14.25
C GLY A 278 -21.35 -26.92 14.59
N MET A 279 -21.68 -25.99 15.48
CA MET A 279 -20.65 -25.09 16.03
C MET A 279 -19.55 -25.86 16.75
N MET A 280 -18.32 -25.42 16.63
CA MET A 280 -17.18 -26.02 17.31
C MET A 280 -16.33 -24.98 17.99
N THR A 281 -15.81 -25.29 19.17
CA THR A 281 -14.88 -24.44 19.90
C THR A 281 -13.46 -24.80 19.50
N VAL A 282 -12.76 -23.85 18.86
CA VAL A 282 -11.34 -23.97 18.53
C VAL A 282 -10.55 -23.26 19.62
N THR A 283 -9.72 -24.02 20.34
CA THR A 283 -8.86 -23.50 21.42
C THR A 283 -7.41 -23.55 21.02
N ILE A 284 -6.69 -22.44 21.22
CA ILE A 284 -5.26 -22.31 21.00
C ILE A 284 -4.60 -22.12 22.37
N LYS A 285 -3.79 -23.07 22.79
CA LYS A 285 -3.17 -23.09 24.11
C LYS A 285 -1.65 -23.16 24.01
N GLY A 286 -0.94 -22.38 24.86
CA GLY A 286 0.50 -22.52 25.03
C GLY A 286 0.86 -23.94 25.44
N SER A 287 1.94 -24.49 24.90
CA SER A 287 2.33 -25.90 25.07
C SER A 287 3.77 -26.01 25.53
N ASN A 288 4.09 -27.04 26.32
CA ASN A 288 5.45 -27.32 26.80
C ASN A 288 6.10 -26.14 27.54
N GLY A 289 5.35 -25.38 28.33
CA GLY A 289 5.84 -24.20 29.03
C GLY A 289 6.19 -23.03 28.12
N LYS A 290 5.72 -23.03 26.85
CA LYS A 290 5.97 -22.01 25.84
C LYS A 290 4.73 -21.21 25.55
N ALA A 291 4.92 -19.96 25.15
CA ALA A 291 3.86 -19.11 24.64
C ALA A 291 3.42 -19.54 23.22
N THR A 292 2.20 -19.22 22.84
CA THR A 292 1.77 -19.39 21.45
C THR A 292 2.50 -18.41 20.53
N PRO A 293 2.61 -18.69 19.21
CA PRO A 293 2.97 -17.66 18.24
C PRO A 293 1.89 -16.53 18.23
N ARG A 294 2.14 -15.45 17.53
CA ARG A 294 1.15 -14.42 17.24
C ARG A 294 0.25 -14.91 16.12
N LEU A 295 -1.02 -15.17 16.42
CA LEU A 295 -1.99 -15.57 15.41
C LEU A 295 -2.69 -14.33 14.85
N PHE A 296 -2.80 -14.28 13.54
CA PHE A 296 -3.51 -13.24 12.80
C PHE A 296 -4.92 -13.68 12.43
N GLU A 297 -5.06 -14.95 12.08
CA GLU A 297 -6.31 -15.48 11.52
C GLU A 297 -6.45 -16.96 11.84
N VAL A 298 -7.70 -17.35 12.16
CA VAL A 298 -8.13 -18.73 12.26
C VAL A 298 -9.34 -18.95 11.37
N ARG A 299 -9.34 -19.99 10.55
CA ARG A 299 -10.45 -20.35 9.65
C ARG A 299 -10.84 -21.80 9.81
N LEU A 300 -12.13 -22.06 9.68
CA LEU A 300 -12.63 -23.39 9.34
C LEU A 300 -12.54 -23.58 7.83
N TYR A 301 -11.86 -24.62 7.40
CA TYR A 301 -11.46 -24.84 6.01
C TYR A 301 -11.96 -26.21 5.51
N LYS A 302 -12.51 -26.21 4.28
CA LYS A 302 -13.13 -27.39 3.64
C LYS A 302 -12.11 -28.36 3.13
#